data_0ecdb2341a0c51b7a62426833a4f250b
#
_entry.id   0ecdb2341a0c51b7a62426833a4f250b
#
_cell.length_a   1.000
_cell.length_b   1.000
_cell.length_c   1.000
_cell.angle_alpha   90.00
_cell.angle_beta   90.00
_cell.angle_gamma   90.00
#
_symmetry.space_group_name_H-M   'P 1'
#
loop_
_entity.id
_entity.type
_entity.pdbx_description
1 polymer ?
#
loop_
_entity_poly.entity_id
_entity_poly.type
_entity_poly.pdbx_seq_one_letter_code
_entity_poly.pdbx_strand_id
1 'polypeptide(L)'
;MADHEHDHEHHEHDHDGHDHHDHDDHEHDHDHDHDEDEQELEQEARRLLALSRIRQYGDTALRMKAREVDAFDDDLERLVERMTSLMHAASGVGLAATQVGVLRRLFVFVDGEEDRVIVNPVLTKTSEETEVDDEGCLSLRGVLVPVERPTRVTIEGVDAKGEPVSLELEAPPSRVVQHELDHLDGVLIIDRTDDESRRAALAALRPQPVLGAR
;
A
#
# COMPACT_ATOMS: atom_id res chain seq x y z
N MET A 1 -15.06 -55.92 -58.73
CA MET A 1 -16.31 -55.56 -59.44
C MET A 1 -16.35 -54.08 -59.40
N ALA A 2 -15.84 -53.59 -60.45
CA ALA A 2 -16.39 -52.81 -61.60
C ALA A 2 -16.48 -51.34 -61.10
N ASP A 3 -15.53 -50.49 -61.50
CA ASP A 3 -15.35 -49.78 -62.74
C ASP A 3 -16.53 -48.89 -63.13
N HIS A 4 -16.29 -47.58 -63.15
CA HIS A 4 -16.48 -46.76 -64.37
C HIS A 4 -15.94 -45.36 -64.14
N GLU A 5 -14.87 -45.10 -64.98
CA GLU A 5 -14.39 -43.80 -65.44
C GLU A 5 -15.46 -43.09 -66.22
N HIS A 6 -15.46 -41.78 -66.26
CA HIS A 6 -15.65 -40.98 -67.47
C HIS A 6 -15.05 -39.57 -67.31
N ASP A 7 -14.07 -39.34 -68.21
CA ASP A 7 -13.54 -38.07 -68.66
C ASP A 7 -14.59 -37.18 -69.29
N HIS A 8 -14.36 -35.89 -69.31
CA HIS A 8 -14.37 -34.93 -70.42
C HIS A 8 -14.15 -33.50 -69.97
N GLU A 9 -13.00 -32.94 -70.23
CA GLU A 9 -12.60 -31.94 -71.27
C GLU A 9 -13.14 -30.51 -71.10
N HIS A 10 -12.14 -29.62 -70.92
CA HIS A 10 -11.89 -28.27 -71.47
C HIS A 10 -13.06 -27.31 -71.68
N HIS A 11 -12.89 -26.14 -71.04
CA HIS A 11 -12.94 -24.87 -71.76
C HIS A 11 -12.17 -23.77 -70.95
N GLU A 12 -11.13 -23.26 -71.66
CA GLU A 12 -10.45 -22.00 -71.33
C GLU A 12 -11.38 -20.83 -71.64
N HIS A 13 -11.46 -19.84 -70.76
CA HIS A 13 -11.75 -18.47 -71.15
C HIS A 13 -10.94 -17.54 -70.30
N ASP A 14 -9.97 -16.90 -70.91
CA ASP A 14 -9.34 -15.66 -70.45
C ASP A 14 -10.38 -14.57 -70.35
N HIS A 15 -10.33 -13.82 -69.23
CA HIS A 15 -10.68 -12.40 -69.25
C HIS A 15 -9.89 -11.64 -68.22
N ASP A 16 -9.22 -10.63 -68.74
CA ASP A 16 -8.43 -9.57 -68.10
C ASP A 16 -9.10 -8.82 -66.95
N GLY A 17 -8.27 -8.48 -65.96
CA GLY A 17 -8.16 -7.14 -65.46
C GLY A 17 -9.21 -6.65 -64.50
N HIS A 18 -8.81 -6.48 -63.23
CA HIS A 18 -8.82 -5.17 -62.59
C HIS A 18 -8.21 -5.31 -61.19
N ASP A 19 -7.05 -4.70 -61.04
CA ASP A 19 -6.44 -4.37 -59.75
C ASP A 19 -7.38 -3.45 -58.97
N HIS A 20 -7.91 -3.94 -57.86
CA HIS A 20 -8.37 -3.11 -56.78
C HIS A 20 -7.49 -3.40 -55.58
N HIS A 21 -6.51 -2.53 -55.38
CA HIS A 21 -5.84 -2.37 -54.10
C HIS A 21 -6.85 -1.80 -53.10
N ASP A 22 -7.47 -2.64 -52.32
CA ASP A 22 -8.09 -2.23 -51.07
C ASP A 22 -6.95 -2.01 -50.07
N HIS A 23 -6.65 -0.74 -49.86
CA HIS A 23 -5.86 -0.31 -48.69
C HIS A 23 -6.74 -0.49 -47.48
N ASP A 24 -6.56 -1.60 -46.75
CA ASP A 24 -6.99 -1.72 -45.39
C ASP A 24 -6.13 -0.75 -44.58
N ASP A 25 -6.72 0.39 -44.28
CA ASP A 25 -6.24 1.33 -43.28
C ASP A 25 -6.32 0.63 -41.91
N HIS A 26 -5.21 -0.01 -41.52
CA HIS A 26 -4.97 -0.35 -40.15
C HIS A 26 -4.73 0.98 -39.38
N GLU A 27 -5.80 1.61 -38.93
CA GLU A 27 -5.73 2.59 -37.90
C GLU A 27 -5.25 1.87 -36.62
N HIS A 28 -4.01 2.19 -36.25
CA HIS A 28 -3.31 1.58 -35.15
C HIS A 28 -3.92 2.08 -33.83
N ASP A 29 -4.32 1.12 -33.00
CA ASP A 29 -4.59 1.25 -31.55
C ASP A 29 -3.32 1.72 -30.79
N HIS A 30 -2.87 2.95 -31.03
CA HIS A 30 -1.74 3.55 -30.29
C HIS A 30 -2.20 4.53 -29.19
N ASP A 31 -3.50 4.81 -29.07
CA ASP A 31 -3.99 5.79 -28.09
C ASP A 31 -4.15 5.21 -26.67
N HIS A 32 -4.21 3.87 -26.50
CA HIS A 32 -4.43 3.26 -25.20
C HIS A 32 -3.17 3.23 -24.31
N ASP A 33 -1.99 3.09 -24.88
CA ASP A 33 -0.72 3.00 -24.13
C ASP A 33 -0.35 4.34 -23.48
N HIS A 34 -0.69 5.47 -24.12
CA HIS A 34 -0.38 6.81 -23.60
C HIS A 34 -1.24 7.22 -22.40
N ASP A 35 -2.51 6.79 -22.39
CA ASP A 35 -3.44 7.12 -21.29
C ASP A 35 -3.08 6.34 -20.00
N GLU A 36 -2.57 5.12 -20.12
CA GLU A 36 -2.11 4.31 -18.99
C GLU A 36 -0.84 4.91 -18.37
N ASP A 37 0.14 5.30 -19.18
CA ASP A 37 1.38 5.94 -18.72
C ASP A 37 1.11 7.28 -17.99
N GLU A 38 0.17 8.10 -18.48
CA GLU A 38 -0.21 9.36 -17.82
C GLU A 38 -0.89 9.10 -16.47
N GLN A 39 -1.76 8.09 -16.38
CA GLN A 39 -2.44 7.71 -15.15
C GLN A 39 -1.45 7.19 -14.09
N GLU A 40 -0.48 6.37 -14.49
CA GLU A 40 0.58 5.89 -13.59
C GLU A 40 1.44 7.03 -13.05
N LEU A 41 1.83 7.98 -13.92
CA LEU A 41 2.59 9.17 -13.51
C LEU A 41 1.82 10.05 -12.54
N GLU A 42 0.52 10.27 -12.79
CA GLU A 42 -0.34 11.02 -11.87
C GLU A 42 -0.50 10.31 -10.53
N GLN A 43 -0.67 8.98 -10.54
CA GLN A 43 -0.80 8.19 -9.33
C GLN A 43 0.49 8.25 -8.51
N GLU A 44 1.66 8.09 -9.13
CA GLU A 44 2.93 8.19 -8.43
C GLU A 44 3.19 9.61 -7.90
N ALA A 45 2.82 10.65 -8.66
CA ALA A 45 2.91 12.02 -8.18
C ALA A 45 2.01 12.27 -6.95
N ARG A 46 0.78 11.75 -6.95
CA ARG A 46 -0.13 11.80 -5.80
C ARG A 46 0.45 11.06 -4.60
N ARG A 47 1.02 9.89 -4.82
CA ARG A 47 1.67 9.09 -3.78
C ARG A 47 2.87 9.82 -3.18
N LEU A 48 3.75 10.39 -4.00
CA LEU A 48 4.90 11.16 -3.53
C LEU A 48 4.47 12.40 -2.72
N LEU A 49 3.41 13.09 -3.16
CA LEU A 49 2.83 14.21 -2.41
C LEU A 49 2.25 13.75 -1.06
N ALA A 50 1.58 12.61 -1.02
CA ALA A 50 1.08 12.03 0.23
C ALA A 50 2.22 11.68 1.18
N LEU A 51 3.25 10.98 0.68
CA LEU A 51 4.44 10.64 1.46
C LEU A 51 5.19 11.86 2.00
N SER A 52 5.14 13.01 1.33
CA SER A 52 5.74 14.26 1.83
C SER A 52 5.06 14.82 3.08
N ARG A 53 3.81 14.40 3.35
CA ARG A 53 3.03 14.78 4.53
C ARG A 53 3.21 13.82 5.71
N ILE A 54 3.89 12.70 5.48
CA ILE A 54 4.18 11.69 6.49
C ILE A 54 5.58 11.97 7.06
N ARG A 55 5.69 11.95 8.39
CA ARG A 55 6.96 12.13 9.11
C ARG A 55 7.92 11.01 8.74
N GLN A 56 9.16 11.37 8.42
CA GLN A 56 10.19 10.42 8.02
C GLN A 56 11.15 10.14 9.16
N TYR A 57 11.85 9.01 9.09
CA TYR A 57 12.87 8.62 10.06
C TYR A 57 13.82 9.76 10.38
N GLY A 58 14.03 10.01 11.69
CA GLY A 58 14.76 11.17 12.19
C GLY A 58 13.85 12.26 12.78
N ASP A 59 12.55 12.29 12.42
CA ASP A 59 11.58 13.18 13.09
C ASP A 59 11.29 12.66 14.50
N THR A 60 11.39 13.55 15.48
CA THR A 60 11.19 13.22 16.91
C THR A 60 9.79 12.74 17.23
N ALA A 61 8.77 13.17 16.46
CA ALA A 61 7.38 12.73 16.67
C ALA A 61 7.24 11.20 16.57
N LEU A 62 8.04 10.53 15.72
CA LEU A 62 8.03 9.07 15.56
C LEU A 62 8.58 8.31 16.77
N ARG A 63 9.25 9.01 17.70
CA ARG A 63 9.83 8.44 18.91
C ARG A 63 9.09 8.86 20.18
N MET A 64 8.04 9.64 20.02
CA MET A 64 7.23 10.11 21.15
C MET A 64 6.05 9.19 21.39
N LYS A 65 5.77 8.90 22.66
CA LYS A 65 4.57 8.17 23.03
C LYS A 65 3.35 9.06 22.86
N ALA A 66 2.35 8.53 22.15
CA ALA A 66 1.06 9.17 21.94
C ALA A 66 0.25 9.24 23.26
N ARG A 67 -0.51 10.31 23.44
CA ARG A 67 -1.40 10.53 24.60
C ARG A 67 -2.78 9.99 24.29
N GLU A 68 -3.46 9.52 25.30
CA GLU A 68 -4.85 9.13 25.18
C GLU A 68 -5.71 10.29 24.65
N VAL A 69 -6.71 9.94 23.88
CA VAL A 69 -7.75 10.85 23.38
C VAL A 69 -8.85 10.89 24.43
N ASP A 70 -9.17 12.08 24.91
CA ASP A 70 -10.19 12.34 25.92
C ASP A 70 -11.39 13.13 25.38
N ALA A 71 -11.27 13.69 24.16
CA ALA A 71 -12.33 14.43 23.48
C ALA A 71 -12.66 13.79 22.12
N PHE A 72 -13.93 13.45 21.96
CA PHE A 72 -14.50 12.84 20.73
C PHE A 72 -15.37 13.89 20.06
N ASP A 73 -14.72 14.76 19.30
CA ASP A 73 -15.30 15.95 18.67
C ASP A 73 -15.06 15.94 17.14
N ASP A 74 -15.62 16.92 16.47
CA ASP A 74 -15.45 17.09 15.01
C ASP A 74 -13.98 17.22 14.60
N ASP A 75 -13.07 17.69 15.49
CA ASP A 75 -11.63 17.76 15.18
C ASP A 75 -11.01 16.36 15.12
N LEU A 76 -11.47 15.44 15.96
CA LEU A 76 -11.06 14.05 15.90
C LEU A 76 -11.58 13.36 14.63
N GLU A 77 -12.86 13.55 14.29
CA GLU A 77 -13.44 12.98 13.06
C GLU A 77 -12.70 13.49 11.81
N ARG A 78 -12.45 14.79 11.71
CA ARG A 78 -11.65 15.38 10.61
C ARG A 78 -10.21 14.85 10.56
N LEU A 79 -9.60 14.56 11.70
CA LEU A 79 -8.27 13.96 11.75
C LEU A 79 -8.31 12.55 11.18
N VAL A 80 -9.28 11.72 11.58
CA VAL A 80 -9.46 10.36 11.07
C VAL A 80 -9.67 10.35 9.56
N GLU A 81 -10.60 11.16 9.04
CA GLU A 81 -10.86 11.29 7.59
C GLU A 81 -9.60 11.67 6.81
N ARG A 82 -8.85 12.65 7.32
CA ARG A 82 -7.59 13.07 6.69
C ARG A 82 -6.53 11.98 6.73
N MET A 83 -6.42 11.24 7.83
CA MET A 83 -5.46 10.13 7.98
C MET A 83 -5.81 8.98 7.03
N THR A 84 -7.09 8.60 6.94
CA THR A 84 -7.57 7.57 6.02
C THR A 84 -7.27 7.94 4.57
N SER A 85 -7.63 9.16 4.16
CA SER A 85 -7.33 9.65 2.81
C SER A 85 -5.83 9.66 2.52
N LEU A 86 -5.01 10.04 3.49
CA LEU A 86 -3.55 10.09 3.35
C LEU A 86 -2.94 8.68 3.28
N MET A 87 -3.44 7.73 4.06
CA MET A 87 -3.05 6.32 4.03
C MET A 87 -3.23 5.74 2.63
N HIS A 88 -4.42 5.88 2.06
CA HIS A 88 -4.70 5.40 0.69
C HIS A 88 -3.86 6.11 -0.37
N ALA A 89 -3.76 7.45 -0.30
CA ALA A 89 -2.94 8.21 -1.23
C ALA A 89 -1.45 7.85 -1.18
N ALA A 90 -0.95 7.38 -0.02
CA ALA A 90 0.41 6.87 0.16
C ALA A 90 0.55 5.38 -0.21
N SER A 91 -0.52 4.70 -0.65
CA SER A 91 -0.58 3.25 -0.88
C SER A 91 -0.21 2.44 0.38
N GLY A 92 -0.66 2.91 1.55
CA GLY A 92 -0.48 2.25 2.84
C GLY A 92 -1.69 1.42 3.23
N VAL A 93 -1.48 0.50 4.17
CA VAL A 93 -2.53 -0.35 4.77
C VAL A 93 -2.77 0.00 6.24
N GLY A 94 -1.96 0.90 6.81
CA GLY A 94 -2.08 1.45 8.16
C GLY A 94 -1.40 2.81 8.26
N LEU A 95 -1.84 3.64 9.20
CA LEU A 95 -1.24 4.95 9.48
C LEU A 95 -1.57 5.39 10.92
N ALA A 96 -0.55 5.56 11.74
CA ALA A 96 -0.67 6.08 13.09
C ALA A 96 -0.63 7.62 13.12
N ALA A 97 -1.32 8.23 14.09
CA ALA A 97 -1.35 9.68 14.23
C ALA A 97 0.03 10.31 14.46
N THR A 98 0.95 9.61 15.10
CA THR A 98 2.35 10.06 15.29
C THR A 98 3.08 10.25 13.96
N GLN A 99 2.74 9.46 12.92
CA GLN A 99 3.32 9.58 11.60
C GLN A 99 2.85 10.85 10.85
N VAL A 100 1.75 11.44 11.25
CA VAL A 100 1.32 12.76 10.74
C VAL A 100 1.65 13.91 11.71
N GLY A 101 2.46 13.62 12.74
CA GLY A 101 2.92 14.61 13.72
C GLY A 101 1.89 14.94 14.81
N VAL A 102 0.84 14.13 14.94
CA VAL A 102 -0.21 14.30 15.96
C VAL A 102 0.01 13.26 17.06
N LEU A 103 0.25 13.72 18.30
CA LEU A 103 0.57 12.84 19.43
C LEU A 103 -0.71 12.40 20.15
N ARG A 104 -1.74 12.00 19.42
CA ARG A 104 -2.98 11.38 19.90
C ARG A 104 -2.93 9.88 19.69
N ARG A 105 -3.45 9.10 20.64
CA ARG A 105 -3.39 7.63 20.60
C ARG A 105 -4.49 7.06 19.71
N LEU A 106 -4.29 7.09 18.40
CA LEU A 106 -5.17 6.50 17.38
C LEU A 106 -4.39 6.14 16.12
N PHE A 107 -4.92 5.19 15.38
CA PHE A 107 -4.48 4.85 14.04
C PHE A 107 -5.67 4.45 13.16
N VAL A 108 -5.47 4.52 11.85
CA VAL A 108 -6.37 4.00 10.82
C VAL A 108 -5.70 2.82 10.14
N PHE A 109 -6.49 1.84 9.68
CA PHE A 109 -5.99 0.68 8.94
C PHE A 109 -7.07 0.06 8.07
N VAL A 110 -6.65 -0.79 7.13
CA VAL A 110 -7.53 -1.55 6.25
C VAL A 110 -7.74 -2.95 6.84
N ASP A 111 -9.01 -3.35 6.98
CA ASP A 111 -9.44 -4.67 7.40
C ASP A 111 -10.32 -5.29 6.29
N GLY A 112 -9.72 -6.13 5.45
CA GLY A 112 -10.36 -6.58 4.23
C GLY A 112 -10.60 -5.42 3.26
N GLU A 113 -11.86 -5.08 3.01
CA GLU A 113 -12.27 -3.95 2.15
C GLU A 113 -12.71 -2.71 2.95
N GLU A 114 -12.64 -2.78 4.29
CA GLU A 114 -13.14 -1.72 5.17
C GLU A 114 -12.01 -0.90 5.79
N ASP A 115 -12.17 0.41 5.79
CA ASP A 115 -11.35 1.30 6.58
C ASP A 115 -11.80 1.29 8.03
N ARG A 116 -10.88 1.04 8.94
CA ARG A 116 -11.10 1.00 10.37
C ARG A 116 -10.30 2.09 11.08
N VAL A 117 -10.83 2.56 12.19
CA VAL A 117 -10.11 3.41 13.15
C VAL A 117 -10.20 2.80 14.54
N ILE A 118 -9.10 2.85 15.27
CA ILE A 118 -9.11 2.52 16.70
C ILE A 118 -8.45 3.68 17.45
N VAL A 119 -9.20 4.24 18.37
CA VAL A 119 -8.79 5.29 19.29
C VAL A 119 -8.54 4.65 20.67
N ASN A 120 -7.45 5.02 21.32
CA ASN A 120 -6.97 4.45 22.58
C ASN A 120 -6.82 2.91 22.51
N PRO A 121 -6.13 2.37 21.47
CA PRO A 121 -6.01 0.93 21.28
C PRO A 121 -5.22 0.25 22.39
N VAL A 122 -5.68 -0.97 22.75
CA VAL A 122 -5.01 -1.88 23.69
C VAL A 122 -5.07 -3.29 23.11
N LEU A 123 -3.93 -3.99 23.03
CA LEU A 123 -3.92 -5.42 22.76
C LEU A 123 -4.33 -6.18 24.03
N THR A 124 -5.44 -6.89 23.99
CA THR A 124 -5.98 -7.64 25.14
C THR A 124 -5.63 -9.11 25.08
N LYS A 125 -5.41 -9.66 23.87
CA LYS A 125 -4.94 -11.05 23.66
C LYS A 125 -3.97 -11.11 22.50
N THR A 126 -3.01 -12.02 22.59
CA THR A 126 -2.09 -12.38 21.51
C THR A 126 -1.94 -13.90 21.45
N SER A 127 -1.81 -14.47 20.24
CA SER A 127 -1.47 -15.89 20.08
C SER A 127 -0.06 -16.19 20.57
N GLU A 128 0.18 -17.45 20.97
CA GLU A 128 1.55 -17.95 21.18
C GLU A 128 2.25 -18.25 19.83
N GLU A 129 1.47 -18.52 18.80
CA GLU A 129 1.96 -18.72 17.44
C GLU A 129 2.42 -17.39 16.87
N THR A 130 3.66 -17.36 16.38
CA THR A 130 4.30 -16.20 15.76
C THR A 130 4.72 -16.50 14.34
N GLU A 131 4.85 -15.46 13.51
CA GLU A 131 5.36 -15.53 12.16
C GLU A 131 6.35 -14.39 11.92
N VAL A 132 7.47 -14.71 11.25
CA VAL A 132 8.43 -13.72 10.78
C VAL A 132 8.09 -13.36 9.34
N ASP A 133 7.87 -12.08 9.08
CA ASP A 133 7.60 -11.56 7.73
C ASP A 133 8.22 -10.18 7.57
N ASP A 134 8.48 -9.77 6.32
CA ASP A 134 9.08 -8.49 6.01
C ASP A 134 8.09 -7.35 6.20
N GLU A 135 8.44 -6.37 7.04
CA GLU A 135 7.67 -5.16 7.25
C GLU A 135 8.34 -3.95 6.61
N GLY A 136 7.53 -3.20 5.84
CA GLY A 136 7.84 -1.85 5.40
C GLY A 136 7.11 -0.81 6.25
N CYS A 137 7.50 0.45 6.12
CA CYS A 137 6.87 1.56 6.83
C CYS A 137 6.86 2.82 5.97
N LEU A 138 5.72 3.53 5.93
CA LEU A 138 5.59 4.81 5.23
C LEU A 138 6.57 5.88 5.76
N SER A 139 7.00 5.74 7.02
CA SER A 139 7.98 6.62 7.68
C SER A 139 9.44 6.19 7.51
N LEU A 140 9.70 5.00 6.96
CA LEU A 140 11.04 4.44 6.72
C LEU A 140 11.15 3.98 5.27
N ARG A 141 11.05 4.92 4.34
CA ARG A 141 10.97 4.62 2.90
C ARG A 141 12.16 3.80 2.39
N GLY A 142 11.86 2.78 1.60
CA GLY A 142 12.87 1.92 0.98
C GLY A 142 13.54 0.93 1.95
N VAL A 143 12.97 0.77 3.15
CA VAL A 143 13.42 -0.21 4.15
C VAL A 143 12.37 -1.31 4.29
N LEU A 144 12.81 -2.55 4.19
CA LEU A 144 12.09 -3.76 4.58
C LEU A 144 12.95 -4.50 5.59
N VAL A 145 12.35 -4.98 6.67
CA VAL A 145 13.05 -5.76 7.70
C VAL A 145 12.18 -6.91 8.19
N PRO A 146 12.76 -8.07 8.48
CA PRO A 146 12.03 -9.19 9.07
C PRO A 146 11.60 -8.84 10.50
N VAL A 147 10.31 -9.01 10.79
CA VAL A 147 9.73 -8.77 12.12
C VAL A 147 8.89 -9.97 12.54
N GLU A 148 9.18 -10.48 13.72
CA GLU A 148 8.37 -11.53 14.34
C GLU A 148 7.14 -10.93 15.03
N ARG A 149 5.94 -11.46 14.69
CA ARG A 149 4.67 -11.03 15.29
C ARG A 149 3.77 -12.22 15.61
N PRO A 150 2.97 -12.14 16.69
CA PRO A 150 1.82 -13.01 16.87
C PRO A 150 0.90 -13.01 15.65
N THR A 151 0.47 -14.21 15.21
CA THR A 151 -0.38 -14.37 14.02
C THR A 151 -1.82 -13.89 14.27
N ARG A 152 -2.29 -13.97 15.52
CA ARG A 152 -3.63 -13.54 15.94
C ARG A 152 -3.55 -12.61 17.13
N VAL A 153 -4.38 -11.56 17.11
CA VAL A 153 -4.51 -10.62 18.23
C VAL A 153 -5.98 -10.26 18.47
N THR A 154 -6.31 -9.91 19.70
CA THR A 154 -7.52 -9.16 20.02
C THR A 154 -7.12 -7.75 20.40
N ILE A 155 -7.66 -6.77 19.70
CA ILE A 155 -7.42 -5.36 19.98
C ILE A 155 -8.74 -4.69 20.36
N GLU A 156 -8.69 -3.89 21.43
CA GLU A 156 -9.83 -3.15 21.93
C GLU A 156 -9.52 -1.66 21.96
N GLY A 157 -10.56 -0.85 21.90
CA GLY A 157 -10.48 0.61 21.95
C GLY A 157 -11.86 1.21 21.72
N VAL A 158 -11.91 2.39 21.13
CA VAL A 158 -13.16 3.03 20.73
C VAL A 158 -13.02 3.55 19.28
N ASP A 159 -14.14 3.80 18.63
CA ASP A 159 -14.15 4.45 17.32
C ASP A 159 -14.01 5.99 17.44
N ALA A 160 -14.13 6.70 16.31
CA ALA A 160 -14.04 8.17 16.29
C ALA A 160 -15.18 8.88 17.06
N LYS A 161 -16.25 8.17 17.38
CA LYS A 161 -17.41 8.68 18.14
C LYS A 161 -17.37 8.31 19.62
N GLY A 162 -16.36 7.51 20.03
CA GLY A 162 -16.21 7.02 21.39
C GLY A 162 -16.98 5.73 21.66
N GLU A 163 -17.54 5.08 20.61
CA GLU A 163 -18.24 3.81 20.77
C GLU A 163 -17.22 2.64 20.91
N PRO A 164 -17.46 1.67 21.79
CA PRO A 164 -16.53 0.56 22.00
C PRO A 164 -16.29 -0.27 20.74
N VAL A 165 -15.00 -0.59 20.48
CA VAL A 165 -14.56 -1.47 19.40
C VAL A 165 -13.75 -2.61 20.02
N SER A 166 -14.04 -3.84 19.59
CA SER A 166 -13.26 -5.05 19.91
C SER A 166 -13.15 -5.90 18.64
N LEU A 167 -11.92 -6.13 18.18
CA LEU A 167 -11.65 -6.88 16.94
C LEU A 167 -10.72 -8.05 17.25
N GLU A 168 -11.10 -9.24 16.76
CA GLU A 168 -10.24 -10.42 16.70
C GLU A 168 -9.69 -10.50 15.28
N LEU A 169 -8.37 -10.34 15.13
CA LEU A 169 -7.70 -10.22 13.85
C LEU A 169 -6.67 -11.34 13.66
N GLU A 170 -6.65 -11.90 12.45
CA GLU A 170 -5.59 -12.79 11.97
C GLU A 170 -4.69 -12.05 10.96
N ALA A 171 -3.52 -12.63 10.63
CA ALA A 171 -2.62 -12.02 9.64
C ALA A 171 -3.30 -11.97 8.24
N PRO A 172 -3.11 -10.90 7.45
CA PRO A 172 -2.21 -9.75 7.62
C PRO A 172 -2.71 -8.65 8.59
N PRO A 173 -4.04 -8.39 8.80
CA PRO A 173 -4.50 -7.27 9.63
C PRO A 173 -3.95 -7.28 11.06
N SER A 174 -3.73 -8.46 11.66
CA SER A 174 -3.14 -8.55 13.00
C SER A 174 -1.73 -7.95 13.06
N ARG A 175 -0.92 -8.12 11.99
CA ARG A 175 0.42 -7.52 11.86
C ARG A 175 0.33 -6.00 11.73
N VAL A 176 -0.61 -5.50 10.92
CA VAL A 176 -0.83 -4.07 10.70
C VAL A 176 -1.15 -3.36 12.03
N VAL A 177 -2.12 -3.86 12.80
CA VAL A 177 -2.49 -3.18 14.05
C VAL A 177 -1.38 -3.22 15.10
N GLN A 178 -0.53 -4.25 15.11
CA GLN A 178 0.64 -4.31 15.98
C GLN A 178 1.71 -3.30 15.55
N HIS A 179 1.90 -3.11 14.25
CA HIS A 179 2.80 -2.10 13.68
C HIS A 179 2.34 -0.68 14.04
N GLU A 180 1.06 -0.38 13.88
CA GLU A 180 0.51 0.94 14.19
C GLU A 180 0.53 1.22 15.71
N LEU A 181 0.29 0.19 16.53
CA LEU A 181 0.40 0.32 17.99
C LEU A 181 1.84 0.64 18.41
N ASP A 182 2.85 0.00 17.78
CA ASP A 182 4.25 0.33 18.00
C ASP A 182 4.53 1.82 17.74
N HIS A 183 4.01 2.37 16.62
CA HIS A 183 4.13 3.80 16.34
C HIS A 183 3.56 4.69 17.45
N LEU A 184 2.42 4.30 18.05
CA LEU A 184 1.83 5.05 19.16
C LEU A 184 2.67 5.00 20.43
N ASP A 185 3.51 3.98 20.55
CA ASP A 185 4.44 3.82 21.68
C ASP A 185 5.87 4.31 21.36
N GLY A 186 6.09 4.92 20.18
CA GLY A 186 7.37 5.45 19.72
C GLY A 186 8.37 4.39 19.28
N VAL A 187 7.88 3.18 18.99
CA VAL A 187 8.65 2.04 18.49
C VAL A 187 8.56 1.99 16.96
N LEU A 188 9.65 1.61 16.29
CA LEU A 188 9.71 1.47 14.84
C LEU A 188 10.12 0.03 14.48
N ILE A 189 9.86 -0.39 13.24
CA ILE A 189 10.21 -1.74 12.76
C ILE A 189 11.69 -2.10 12.97
N ILE A 190 12.58 -1.11 12.87
CA ILE A 190 14.02 -1.28 13.14
C ILE A 190 14.35 -1.59 14.61
N ASP A 191 13.40 -1.45 15.52
CA ASP A 191 13.53 -1.83 16.94
C ASP A 191 12.98 -3.24 17.19
N ARG A 192 12.31 -3.85 16.20
CA ARG A 192 11.69 -5.18 16.26
C ARG A 192 12.44 -6.24 15.47
N THR A 193 13.41 -5.84 14.68
CA THR A 193 14.22 -6.75 13.85
C THR A 193 15.54 -7.12 14.54
N ASP A 194 16.27 -8.07 13.94
CA ASP A 194 17.61 -8.46 14.40
C ASP A 194 18.66 -7.38 14.16
N ASP A 195 19.83 -7.54 14.81
CA ASP A 195 20.92 -6.56 14.75
C ASP A 195 21.55 -6.38 13.37
N GLU A 196 21.53 -7.39 12.50
CA GLU A 196 22.09 -7.32 11.14
C GLU A 196 21.14 -6.52 10.24
N SER A 197 19.86 -6.90 10.22
CA SER A 197 18.79 -6.21 9.47
C SER A 197 18.65 -4.76 9.92
N ARG A 198 18.72 -4.51 11.24
CA ARG A 198 18.72 -3.15 11.79
C ARG A 198 19.88 -2.31 11.28
N ARG A 199 21.10 -2.87 11.26
CA ARG A 199 22.28 -2.14 10.75
C ARG A 199 22.17 -1.82 9.27
N ALA A 200 21.65 -2.76 8.46
CA ALA A 200 21.42 -2.56 7.04
C ALA A 200 20.37 -1.48 6.80
N ALA A 201 19.23 -1.54 7.51
CA ALA A 201 18.17 -0.53 7.45
C ALA A 201 18.68 0.87 7.82
N LEU A 202 19.43 1.00 8.92
CA LEU A 202 20.02 2.26 9.34
C LEU A 202 21.05 2.81 8.34
N ALA A 203 21.78 1.95 7.62
CA ALA A 203 22.67 2.36 6.56
C ALA A 203 21.90 2.90 5.35
N ALA A 204 20.78 2.28 4.97
CA ALA A 204 19.91 2.74 3.89
C ALA A 204 19.21 4.06 4.20
N LEU A 205 18.83 4.29 5.45
CA LEU A 205 18.16 5.52 5.92
C LEU A 205 19.11 6.73 6.09
N ARG A 206 20.43 6.52 6.01
CA ARG A 206 21.37 7.64 6.09
C ARG A 206 21.20 8.55 4.88
N PRO A 207 21.18 9.90 5.08
CA PRO A 207 21.23 10.82 3.97
C PRO A 207 22.43 10.50 3.08
N GLN A 208 22.21 10.20 1.81
CA GLN A 208 23.29 10.04 0.85
C GLN A 208 24.02 11.39 0.76
N PRO A 209 25.36 11.45 0.90
CA PRO A 209 26.06 12.70 0.69
C PRO A 209 25.79 13.15 -0.73
N VAL A 210 25.20 14.33 -0.88
CA VAL A 210 25.12 15.00 -2.18
C VAL A 210 26.56 15.20 -2.60
N LEU A 211 27.08 14.31 -3.47
CA LEU A 211 28.43 14.45 -4.04
C LEU A 211 28.47 15.79 -4.73
N GLY A 212 29.28 16.66 -4.17
CA GLY A 212 29.33 18.10 -4.32
C GLY A 212 29.18 18.61 -5.75
N ALA A 213 28.33 19.61 -5.89
CA ALA A 213 28.63 20.70 -6.80
C ALA A 213 30.02 21.24 -6.46
N ARG A 214 31.03 20.95 -7.30
CA ARG A 214 32.27 21.68 -7.38
C ARG A 214 32.06 22.90 -8.28
#